data_72f89721d9e24d080f5e473ebfa6ec00
#
_entry.id   72f89721d9e24d080f5e473ebfa6ec00
#
_cell.length_a   1.000
_cell.length_b   1.000
_cell.length_c   1.000
_cell.angle_alpha   90.00
_cell.angle_beta   90.00
_cell.angle_gamma   90.00
#
_symmetry.space_group_name_H-M   'P 1'
#
loop_
_entity.id
_entity.type
_entity.pdbx_description
1 polymer ?
#
loop_
_entity_poly.entity_id
_entity_poly.type
_entity_poly.pdbx_seq_one_letter_code
_entity_poly.pdbx_strand_id
1 'polypeptide(L)'
;MYLNKVFIIGNLTRDPEIKAIPSGMKVCSFSVATNRVWKDKNGAKQEAADYHNIVVFGRQAETVAQYMKKGSQVMIEGRMQTRSWDDQATNTKKYRTEVIADRVQFGSSGAAKSGGSFEQSSSPKASPAQAEDDGGLDTIDYPEEQINAEDIPF
;
A
#
# COMPACT_ATOMS: atom_id res chain seq x y z
N MET A 1 -24.84 -16.08 -11.92
CA MET A 1 -23.48 -15.99 -11.32
C MET A 1 -23.23 -14.52 -11.03
N TYR A 2 -22.76 -14.18 -9.82
CA TYR A 2 -22.52 -12.79 -9.40
C TYR A 2 -21.14 -12.68 -8.75
N LEU A 3 -20.36 -11.66 -9.15
CA LEU A 3 -19.06 -11.33 -8.56
C LEU A 3 -18.95 -9.82 -8.41
N ASN A 4 -18.64 -9.34 -7.20
CA ASN A 4 -18.36 -7.95 -6.92
C ASN A 4 -17.15 -7.89 -5.99
N LYS A 5 -15.96 -7.73 -6.58
CA LYS A 5 -14.68 -7.74 -5.87
C LYS A 5 -13.79 -6.64 -6.42
N VAL A 6 -13.14 -5.92 -5.53
CA VAL A 6 -12.25 -4.80 -5.84
C VAL A 6 -10.95 -4.98 -5.07
N PHE A 7 -9.82 -4.75 -5.75
CA PHE A 7 -8.48 -4.66 -5.16
C PHE A 7 -7.88 -3.31 -5.53
N ILE A 8 -7.46 -2.54 -4.54
CA ILE A 8 -6.86 -1.22 -4.73
C ILE A 8 -5.58 -1.13 -3.91
N ILE A 9 -4.48 -0.74 -4.54
CA ILE A 9 -3.24 -0.36 -3.86
C ILE A 9 -2.97 1.11 -4.18
N GLY A 10 -2.84 1.93 -3.15
CA GLY A 10 -2.61 3.36 -3.33
C GLY A 10 -2.26 4.05 -2.04
N ASN A 11 -2.27 5.38 -2.06
CA ASN A 11 -1.93 6.20 -0.91
C ASN A 11 -3.14 7.00 -0.42
N LEU A 12 -3.25 7.17 0.91
CA LEU A 12 -4.28 8.00 1.50
C LEU A 12 -4.09 9.46 1.10
N THR A 13 -5.17 10.10 0.65
CA THR A 13 -5.16 11.53 0.26
C THR A 13 -5.43 12.47 1.42
N ARG A 14 -6.06 11.96 2.48
CA ARG A 14 -6.39 12.66 3.72
C ARG A 14 -6.35 11.70 4.89
N ASP A 15 -6.36 12.25 6.10
CA ASP A 15 -6.43 11.45 7.31
C ASP A 15 -7.78 10.72 7.39
N PRO A 16 -7.81 9.49 7.92
CA PRO A 16 -9.05 8.73 8.08
C PRO A 16 -10.01 9.39 9.08
N GLU A 17 -11.28 9.48 8.70
CA GLU A 17 -12.33 10.00 9.57
C GLU A 17 -13.10 8.83 10.20
N ILE A 18 -13.05 8.71 11.52
CA ILE A 18 -13.81 7.70 12.26
C ILE A 18 -15.09 8.31 12.83
N LYS A 19 -16.20 7.58 12.71
CA LYS A 19 -17.50 7.93 13.25
C LYS A 19 -18.13 6.71 13.91
N ALA A 20 -18.91 6.92 14.97
CA ALA A 20 -19.77 5.89 15.54
C ALA A 20 -21.17 6.02 14.95
N ILE A 21 -21.74 4.91 14.49
CA ILE A 21 -23.14 4.85 14.07
C ILE A 21 -24.03 4.50 15.27
N PRO A 22 -25.36 4.76 15.22
CA PRO A 22 -26.27 4.56 16.36
C PRO A 22 -26.25 3.14 16.94
N SER A 23 -25.85 2.14 16.16
CA SER A 23 -25.66 0.76 16.65
C SER A 23 -24.42 0.54 17.51
N GLY A 24 -23.60 1.58 17.76
CA GLY A 24 -22.34 1.49 18.47
C GLY A 24 -21.15 1.03 17.62
N MET A 25 -21.38 0.58 16.37
CA MET A 25 -20.32 0.17 15.47
C MET A 25 -19.52 1.37 14.97
N LYS A 26 -18.22 1.25 14.91
CA LYS A 26 -17.33 2.27 14.34
C LYS A 26 -17.20 2.11 12.84
N VAL A 27 -17.21 3.23 12.14
CA VAL A 27 -17.06 3.33 10.69
C VAL A 27 -15.97 4.34 10.40
N CYS A 28 -15.02 3.98 9.56
CA CYS A 28 -13.96 4.86 9.14
C CYS A 28 -14.07 5.13 7.62
N SER A 29 -13.99 6.40 7.24
CA SER A 29 -14.05 6.84 5.84
C SER A 29 -12.77 7.55 5.46
N PHE A 30 -12.19 7.19 4.32
CA PHE A 30 -11.02 7.86 3.77
C PHE A 30 -11.00 7.74 2.24
N SER A 31 -10.07 8.44 1.60
CA SER A 31 -9.89 8.39 0.16
C SER A 31 -8.49 7.93 -0.19
N VAL A 32 -8.39 7.04 -1.18
CA VAL A 32 -7.14 6.49 -1.69
C VAL A 32 -6.94 6.96 -3.13
N ALA A 33 -5.74 7.47 -3.43
CA ALA A 33 -5.33 7.81 -4.78
C ALA A 33 -4.52 6.66 -5.39
N THR A 34 -4.84 6.34 -6.64
CA THR A 34 -4.06 5.44 -7.50
C THR A 34 -3.58 6.22 -8.72
N ASN A 35 -2.30 6.13 -9.04
CA ASN A 35 -1.72 6.82 -10.18
C ASN A 35 -1.70 5.91 -11.40
N ARG A 36 -2.15 6.44 -12.52
CA ARG A 36 -2.09 5.81 -13.83
C ARG A 36 -1.19 6.62 -14.75
N VAL A 37 -0.25 5.94 -15.39
CA VAL A 37 0.69 6.55 -16.33
C VAL A 37 0.52 5.87 -17.69
N TRP A 38 0.39 6.66 -18.75
CA TRP A 38 0.32 6.15 -20.12
C TRP A 38 1.04 7.08 -21.09
N LYS A 39 1.25 6.62 -22.31
CA LYS A 39 1.72 7.46 -23.42
C LYS A 39 0.55 7.82 -24.32
N ASP A 40 0.47 9.07 -24.73
CA ASP A 40 -0.50 9.52 -25.72
C ASP A 40 -0.10 9.11 -27.13
N LYS A 41 -0.93 9.47 -28.12
CA LYS A 41 -0.69 9.16 -29.54
C LYS A 41 0.61 9.78 -30.11
N ASN A 42 1.11 10.83 -29.46
CA ASN A 42 2.33 11.54 -29.83
C ASN A 42 3.57 11.02 -29.08
N GLY A 43 3.40 9.99 -28.24
CA GLY A 43 4.46 9.41 -27.41
C GLY A 43 4.74 10.19 -26.13
N ALA A 44 4.02 11.28 -25.85
CA ALA A 44 4.18 12.05 -24.62
C ALA A 44 3.62 11.28 -23.41
N LYS A 45 4.37 11.29 -22.31
CA LYS A 45 3.96 10.67 -21.04
C LYS A 45 2.84 11.48 -20.42
N GLN A 46 1.72 10.83 -20.15
CA GLN A 46 0.57 11.38 -19.44
C GLN A 46 0.42 10.69 -18.09
N GLU A 47 -0.06 11.43 -17.09
CA GLU A 47 -0.29 10.92 -15.75
C GLU A 47 -1.64 11.43 -15.25
N ALA A 48 -2.41 10.57 -14.59
CA ALA A 48 -3.64 10.91 -13.91
C ALA A 48 -3.76 10.16 -12.58
N ALA A 49 -4.38 10.80 -11.59
CA ALA A 49 -4.71 10.19 -10.33
C ALA A 49 -6.22 9.91 -10.27
N ASP A 50 -6.58 8.67 -9.99
CA ASP A 50 -7.95 8.26 -9.73
C ASP A 50 -8.17 8.18 -8.21
N TYR A 51 -9.29 8.74 -7.73
CA TYR A 51 -9.61 8.82 -6.31
C TYR A 51 -10.74 7.87 -5.95
N HIS A 52 -10.51 7.03 -4.95
CA HIS A 52 -11.45 6.02 -4.49
C HIS A 52 -11.92 6.33 -3.08
N ASN A 53 -13.24 6.39 -2.87
CA ASN A 53 -13.82 6.53 -1.53
C ASN A 53 -13.91 5.15 -0.89
N ILE A 54 -13.28 4.98 0.27
CA ILE A 54 -13.21 3.73 1.01
C ILE A 54 -13.98 3.87 2.32
N VAL A 55 -14.74 2.85 2.66
CA VAL A 55 -15.47 2.74 3.93
C VAL A 55 -15.10 1.43 4.59
N VAL A 56 -14.68 1.50 5.85
CA VAL A 56 -14.26 0.37 6.67
C VAL A 56 -15.13 0.31 7.92
N PHE A 57 -15.54 -0.88 8.33
CA PHE A 57 -16.43 -1.09 9.47
C PHE A 57 -15.73 -1.83 10.63
N GLY A 58 -16.26 -1.63 11.85
CA GLY A 58 -15.90 -2.39 13.03
C GLY A 58 -14.47 -2.20 13.48
N ARG A 59 -13.82 -3.28 13.92
CA ARG A 59 -12.47 -3.24 14.49
C ARG A 59 -11.41 -2.74 13.50
N GLN A 60 -11.53 -3.07 12.21
CA GLN A 60 -10.61 -2.56 11.20
C GLN A 60 -10.69 -1.03 11.06
N ALA A 61 -11.87 -0.43 11.26
CA ALA A 61 -12.06 1.02 11.25
C ALA A 61 -11.21 1.70 12.32
N GLU A 62 -11.18 1.13 13.53
CA GLU A 62 -10.36 1.64 14.63
C GLU A 62 -8.86 1.53 14.33
N THR A 63 -8.44 0.38 13.81
CA THR A 63 -7.04 0.13 13.46
C THR A 63 -6.58 1.09 12.36
N VAL A 64 -7.38 1.30 11.32
CA VAL A 64 -7.08 2.26 10.23
C VAL A 64 -6.95 3.67 10.79
N ALA A 65 -7.90 4.12 11.62
CA ALA A 65 -7.87 5.46 12.20
C ALA A 65 -6.68 5.69 13.15
N GLN A 66 -6.22 4.64 13.82
CA GLN A 66 -5.11 4.73 14.77
C GLN A 66 -3.74 4.77 14.08
N TYR A 67 -3.55 3.99 13.03
CA TYR A 67 -2.22 3.76 12.45
C TYR A 67 -2.00 4.44 11.11
N MET A 68 -3.05 4.87 10.40
CA MET A 68 -2.91 5.46 9.08
C MET A 68 -3.07 6.98 9.11
N LYS A 69 -2.31 7.65 8.24
CA LYS A 69 -2.35 9.09 8.02
C LYS A 69 -2.33 9.38 6.52
N LYS A 70 -2.59 10.63 6.16
CA LYS A 70 -2.38 11.12 4.79
C LYS A 70 -1.01 10.71 4.27
N GLY A 71 -0.97 10.13 3.06
CA GLY A 71 0.24 9.65 2.41
C GLY A 71 0.61 8.19 2.73
N SER A 72 -0.01 7.56 3.73
CA SER A 72 0.22 6.14 4.02
C SER A 72 -0.22 5.27 2.85
N GLN A 73 0.61 4.29 2.50
CA GLN A 73 0.27 3.28 1.49
C GLN A 73 -0.63 2.20 2.09
N VAL A 74 -1.62 1.79 1.31
CA VAL A 74 -2.60 0.78 1.73
C VAL A 74 -2.98 -0.12 0.57
N MET A 75 -3.25 -1.39 0.88
CA MET A 75 -3.94 -2.33 0.02
C MET A 75 -5.33 -2.60 0.58
N ILE A 76 -6.34 -2.40 -0.24
CA ILE A 76 -7.75 -2.62 0.07
C ILE A 76 -8.26 -3.80 -0.76
N GLU A 77 -8.90 -4.72 -0.10
CA GLU A 77 -9.72 -5.75 -0.69
C GLU A 77 -11.17 -5.52 -0.25
N GLY A 78 -12.10 -5.48 -1.18
CA GLY A 78 -13.48 -5.18 -0.85
C GLY A 78 -14.44 -5.35 -2.02
N ARG A 79 -15.57 -4.67 -1.94
CA ARG A 79 -16.59 -4.64 -2.98
C ARG A 79 -17.09 -3.22 -3.23
N MET A 80 -17.55 -2.94 -4.44
CA MET A 80 -18.21 -1.69 -4.77
C MET A 80 -19.65 -1.67 -4.25
N GLN A 81 -20.06 -0.54 -3.69
CA GLN A 81 -21.44 -0.29 -3.28
C GLN A 81 -21.85 1.12 -3.68
N THR A 82 -22.97 1.24 -4.38
CA THR A 82 -23.60 2.51 -4.68
C THR A 82 -24.74 2.76 -3.71
N ARG A 83 -24.69 3.88 -3.00
CA ARG A 83 -25.79 4.38 -2.16
C ARG A 83 -26.52 5.49 -2.90
N SER A 84 -27.81 5.60 -2.66
CA SER A 84 -28.61 6.70 -3.16
C SER A 84 -29.41 7.34 -2.01
N TRP A 85 -29.58 8.65 -2.06
CA TRP A 85 -30.42 9.41 -1.13
C TRP A 85 -31.08 10.56 -1.87
N ASP A 86 -32.22 10.98 -1.37
CA ASP A 86 -32.93 12.14 -1.89
C ASP A 86 -32.37 13.40 -1.20
N ASP A 87 -31.86 14.32 -1.99
CA ASP A 87 -31.40 15.62 -1.50
C ASP A 87 -32.61 16.57 -1.42
N GLN A 88 -33.02 16.86 -0.19
CA GLN A 88 -34.18 17.72 0.08
C GLN A 88 -33.99 19.17 -0.39
N ALA A 89 -32.76 19.66 -0.52
CA ALA A 89 -32.48 21.02 -0.97
C ALA A 89 -32.67 21.20 -2.49
N THR A 90 -32.36 20.15 -3.27
CA THR A 90 -32.43 20.18 -4.73
C THR A 90 -33.52 19.32 -5.31
N ASN A 91 -34.25 18.58 -4.47
CA ASN A 91 -35.29 17.59 -4.83
C ASN A 91 -34.81 16.61 -5.91
N THR A 92 -33.50 16.25 -5.86
CA THR A 92 -32.86 15.33 -6.80
C THR A 92 -32.30 14.12 -6.07
N LYS A 93 -32.33 12.97 -6.73
CA LYS A 93 -31.72 11.74 -6.23
C LYS A 93 -30.22 11.78 -6.48
N LYS A 94 -29.43 11.73 -5.39
CA LYS A 94 -27.97 11.67 -5.46
C LYS A 94 -27.47 10.24 -5.30
N TYR A 95 -26.39 9.93 -5.98
CA TYR A 95 -25.73 8.63 -5.93
C TYR A 95 -24.28 8.80 -5.51
N ARG A 96 -23.78 7.88 -4.73
CA ARG A 96 -22.36 7.81 -4.37
C ARG A 96 -21.90 6.36 -4.39
N THR A 97 -20.88 6.10 -5.20
CA THR A 97 -20.22 4.81 -5.24
C THR A 97 -19.01 4.83 -4.31
N GLU A 98 -18.95 3.84 -3.44
CA GLU A 98 -17.90 3.66 -2.44
C GLU A 98 -17.41 2.22 -2.49
N VAL A 99 -16.17 1.99 -2.06
CA VAL A 99 -15.62 0.66 -1.85
C VAL A 99 -15.77 0.32 -0.37
N ILE A 100 -16.55 -0.72 -0.10
CA ILE A 100 -16.65 -1.28 1.24
C ILE A 100 -15.50 -2.26 1.40
N ALA A 101 -14.56 -1.93 2.31
CA ALA A 101 -13.42 -2.77 2.57
C ALA A 101 -13.81 -3.99 3.40
N ASP A 102 -13.48 -5.16 2.91
CA ASP A 102 -13.55 -6.45 3.62
C ASP A 102 -12.23 -6.69 4.36
N ARG A 103 -11.10 -6.26 3.76
CA ARG A 103 -9.76 -6.39 4.31
C ARG A 103 -8.91 -5.15 3.98
N VAL A 104 -8.15 -4.69 4.96
CA VAL A 104 -7.17 -3.59 4.83
C VAL A 104 -5.80 -4.11 5.24
N GLN A 105 -4.80 -3.92 4.38
CA GLN A 105 -3.41 -4.22 4.67
C GLN A 105 -2.60 -2.93 4.57
N PHE A 106 -1.76 -2.71 5.56
CA PHE A 106 -0.89 -1.53 5.60
C PHE A 106 0.37 -1.81 4.77
N GLY A 107 0.67 -0.91 3.85
CA GLY A 107 1.96 -0.90 3.17
C GLY A 107 3.07 -0.47 4.15
N SER A 108 4.33 -0.69 3.79
CA SER A 108 5.41 -0.09 4.54
C SER A 108 5.22 1.42 4.51
N SER A 109 5.04 2.03 5.68
CA SER A 109 5.16 3.47 5.81
C SER A 109 6.55 3.81 5.30
N GLY A 110 6.62 4.41 4.12
CA GLY A 110 7.86 5.00 3.66
C GLY A 110 8.26 6.01 4.73
N ALA A 111 9.12 5.59 5.64
CA ALA A 111 9.88 6.51 6.44
C ALA A 111 10.39 7.55 5.46
N ALA A 112 10.11 8.81 5.72
CA ALA A 112 10.62 9.92 4.96
C ALA A 112 12.02 9.56 4.46
N LYS A 113 12.22 9.60 3.14
CA LYS A 113 13.56 9.60 2.58
C LYS A 113 14.26 10.81 3.17
N SER A 114 14.82 10.64 4.35
CA SER A 114 15.97 11.37 4.80
C SER A 114 17.01 11.15 3.71
N GLY A 115 17.32 12.20 2.95
CA GLY A 115 18.33 12.18 1.91
C GLY A 115 19.64 11.70 2.48
N GLY A 116 19.92 10.41 2.33
CA GLY A 116 21.25 9.85 2.44
C GLY A 116 21.86 9.94 1.06
N SER A 117 22.60 10.99 0.80
CA SER A 117 23.61 11.02 -0.24
C SER A 117 24.47 9.78 -0.05
N PHE A 118 24.45 8.87 -1.02
CA PHE A 118 25.54 7.92 -1.18
C PHE A 118 26.77 8.73 -1.61
N GLU A 119 27.52 9.23 -0.65
CA GLU A 119 28.89 9.61 -0.92
C GLU A 119 29.66 8.35 -1.31
N GLN A 120 30.00 8.32 -2.56
CA GLN A 120 30.94 7.41 -3.16
C GLN A 120 32.33 7.71 -2.55
N SER A 121 32.59 7.04 -1.42
CA SER A 121 33.90 7.08 -0.79
C SER A 121 34.87 6.27 -1.67
N SER A 122 35.66 7.00 -2.41
CA SER A 122 36.85 6.53 -3.11
C SER A 122 37.84 5.87 -2.13
N SER A 123 38.25 4.67 -2.48
CA SER A 123 39.29 3.89 -1.80
C SER A 123 40.61 4.66 -1.70
N PRO A 124 41.35 4.52 -0.62
CA PRO A 124 42.81 4.61 -0.64
C PRO A 124 43.43 3.22 -0.50
N LYS A 125 44.42 3.05 -1.30
CA LYS A 125 45.33 1.97 -1.59
C LYS A 125 46.31 1.67 -0.42
N ALA A 126 46.51 0.33 -0.18
CA ALA A 126 47.73 -0.37 0.28
C ALA A 126 48.42 0.07 1.58
N SER A 127 48.82 -0.77 2.45
CA SER A 127 49.53 -2.04 2.59
C SER A 127 50.00 -2.24 4.05
N PRO A 128 50.69 -3.31 4.44
CA PRO A 128 50.21 -4.35 5.30
C PRO A 128 50.92 -4.35 6.68
N ALA A 129 50.29 -4.92 7.70
CA ALA A 129 50.99 -5.68 8.75
C ALA A 129 50.04 -6.18 9.86
N GLN A 130 50.01 -7.49 9.96
CA GLN A 130 50.10 -8.34 11.17
C GLN A 130 49.06 -8.21 12.29
N ALA A 131 48.32 -9.32 12.38
CA ALA A 131 48.19 -10.23 13.53
C ALA A 131 47.20 -9.89 14.64
N GLU A 132 46.42 -10.91 14.86
CA GLU A 132 45.89 -11.54 16.10
C GLU A 132 44.42 -11.28 16.40
N ASP A 133 43.67 -12.33 16.10
CA ASP A 133 42.93 -13.25 16.99
C ASP A 133 41.58 -12.80 17.53
N ASP A 134 40.70 -13.78 17.37
CA ASP A 134 39.53 -14.18 18.16
C ASP A 134 38.17 -13.62 17.80
N GLY A 135 37.25 -14.60 17.58
CA GLY A 135 35.81 -14.40 17.55
C GLY A 135 35.10 -14.95 16.33
N GLY A 136 35.14 -16.29 16.15
CA GLY A 136 34.41 -16.99 15.09
C GLY A 136 32.92 -16.68 15.04
N LEU A 137 32.48 -16.15 13.93
CA LEU A 137 31.09 -16.27 13.48
C LEU A 137 31.04 -17.48 12.55
N ASP A 138 30.34 -18.53 12.97
CA ASP A 138 30.07 -19.72 12.15
C ASP A 138 29.42 -19.30 10.84
N THR A 139 30.21 -19.35 9.77
CA THR A 139 29.71 -19.23 8.40
C THR A 139 29.04 -20.56 8.08
N ILE A 140 27.73 -20.56 7.94
CA ILE A 140 26.98 -21.72 7.45
C ILE A 140 27.35 -21.90 5.97
N ASP A 141 28.16 -22.92 5.72
CA ASP A 141 28.53 -23.33 4.35
C ASP A 141 27.36 -24.15 3.79
N TYR A 142 26.66 -23.59 2.80
CA TYR A 142 25.61 -24.29 2.08
C TYR A 142 26.28 -25.12 0.98
N PRO A 143 26.06 -26.45 0.94
CA PRO A 143 26.55 -27.25 -0.17
C PRO A 143 25.88 -26.77 -1.48
N GLU A 144 26.71 -26.52 -2.51
CA GLU A 144 26.24 -26.27 -3.88
C GLU A 144 25.61 -27.57 -4.43
N GLU A 145 24.31 -27.76 -4.19
CA GLU A 145 23.56 -28.79 -4.90
C GLU A 145 23.38 -28.34 -6.35
N GLN A 146 24.08 -29.00 -7.26
CA GLN A 146 23.85 -28.88 -8.70
C GLN A 146 22.47 -29.48 -9.03
N ILE A 147 21.49 -28.63 -9.18
CA ILE A 147 20.16 -29.03 -9.64
C ILE A 147 20.27 -29.37 -11.12
N ASN A 148 20.22 -30.66 -11.46
CA ASN A 148 20.14 -31.14 -12.83
C ASN A 148 18.76 -30.82 -13.41
N ALA A 149 18.71 -30.16 -14.55
CA ALA A 149 17.46 -29.76 -15.23
C ALA A 149 16.58 -30.97 -15.65
N GLU A 150 17.10 -32.19 -15.58
CA GLU A 150 16.38 -33.43 -15.93
C GLU A 150 15.58 -34.03 -14.77
N ASP A 151 15.75 -33.53 -13.54
CA ASP A 151 15.05 -34.05 -12.35
C ASP A 151 13.78 -33.27 -11.97
N ILE A 152 13.29 -32.37 -12.83
CA ILE A 152 12.05 -31.63 -12.60
C ILE A 152 10.90 -32.38 -13.28
N PRO A 153 10.00 -33.05 -12.54
CA PRO A 153 8.83 -33.69 -13.12
C PRO A 153 7.81 -32.63 -13.57
N PHE A 154 7.46 -32.68 -14.84
CA PHE A 154 6.36 -31.90 -15.42
C PHE A 154 5.03 -32.66 -15.29
#